data_61bd0282224de190192e49bea35d3c3c
#
_entry.id   61bd0282224de190192e49bea35d3c3c
#
_cell.length_a   1.000
_cell.length_b   1.000
_cell.length_c   1.000
_cell.angle_alpha   90.00
_cell.angle_beta   90.00
_cell.angle_gamma   90.00
#
_symmetry.space_group_name_H-M   'P 1'
#
loop_
_entity.id
_entity.type
_entity.pdbx_description
1 polymer ?
#
loop_
_entity_poly.entity_id
_entity_poly.type
_entity_poly.pdbx_seq_one_letter_code
_entity_poly.pdbx_strand_id
1 'polypeptide(L)'
;RGHRVVLHEMRGVRGTDAHKTDRLAELVCSNTFKSTEVTNAHGLLKAEMRLLGSVVLQGADAARVAAGSALAVDRDAFSEYVHERVTSHPLVMHASSCDLQ
;
A
#
# COMPACT_ATOMS: atom_id res chain seq x y z
N ARG A 1 11.54 -8.56 -7.90
CA ARG A 1 12.21 -9.84 -8.12
C ARG A 1 12.72 -9.97 -9.55
N GLY A 2 13.00 -8.84 -10.24
CA GLY A 2 13.60 -8.86 -11.57
C GLY A 2 12.62 -9.06 -12.73
N HIS A 3 11.34 -9.10 -12.47
CA HIS A 3 10.33 -9.22 -13.52
C HIS A 3 9.79 -7.86 -13.95
N ARG A 4 9.52 -7.70 -15.24
CA ARG A 4 8.82 -6.52 -15.74
C ARG A 4 7.34 -6.64 -15.41
N VAL A 5 6.75 -5.53 -14.96
CA VAL A 5 5.36 -5.48 -14.53
C VAL A 5 4.68 -4.29 -15.19
N VAL A 6 3.49 -4.49 -15.75
CA VAL A 6 2.62 -3.42 -16.19
C VAL A 6 1.48 -3.32 -15.17
N LEU A 7 1.42 -2.19 -14.48
CA LEU A 7 0.41 -1.95 -13.47
C LEU A 7 -0.70 -1.09 -14.08
N HIS A 8 -1.89 -1.66 -14.19
CA HIS A 8 -3.05 -0.96 -14.72
C HIS A 8 -3.87 -0.35 -13.58
N GLU A 9 -4.19 0.93 -13.71
CA GLU A 9 -4.97 1.67 -12.71
C GLU A 9 -6.03 2.50 -13.40
N MET A 10 -7.30 2.32 -13.00
CA MET A 10 -8.42 3.02 -13.62
C MET A 10 -8.58 4.46 -13.13
N ARG A 11 -8.07 4.81 -11.95
CA ARG A 11 -8.39 6.09 -11.29
C ARG A 11 -7.80 7.32 -11.97
N GLY A 12 -6.87 7.17 -12.88
CA GLY A 12 -6.44 8.26 -13.74
C GLY A 12 -7.52 8.69 -14.73
N VAL A 13 -8.48 7.79 -15.02
CA VAL A 13 -9.61 8.03 -15.92
C VAL A 13 -10.93 8.09 -15.16
N ARG A 14 -11.14 7.16 -14.23
CA ARG A 14 -12.33 7.17 -13.36
C ARG A 14 -11.99 6.60 -12.00
N GLY A 15 -12.68 7.07 -10.97
CA GLY A 15 -12.55 6.57 -9.62
C GLY A 15 -13.88 6.05 -9.09
N THR A 16 -13.95 5.86 -7.79
CA THR A 16 -15.17 5.52 -7.08
C THR A 16 -15.50 6.61 -6.07
N ASP A 17 -16.71 6.60 -5.51
CA ASP A 17 -17.13 7.59 -4.52
C ASP A 17 -16.25 7.55 -3.25
N ALA A 18 -15.66 6.40 -2.94
CA ALA A 18 -14.79 6.25 -1.78
C ALA A 18 -13.40 6.83 -2.00
N HIS A 19 -12.94 6.95 -3.23
CA HIS A 19 -11.60 7.44 -3.54
C HIS A 19 -11.57 8.97 -3.66
N LYS A 20 -10.48 9.57 -3.19
CA LYS A 20 -10.28 11.03 -3.22
C LYS A 20 -9.04 11.44 -4.03
N THR A 21 -8.17 10.50 -4.36
CA THR A 21 -6.96 10.74 -5.14
C THR A 21 -6.84 9.69 -6.22
N ASP A 22 -5.86 9.87 -7.12
CA ASP A 22 -5.49 8.85 -8.10
C ASP A 22 -4.20 8.12 -7.75
N ARG A 23 -3.65 8.38 -6.55
CA ARG A 23 -2.44 7.69 -6.08
C ARG A 23 -2.74 6.23 -5.79
N LEU A 24 -1.73 5.38 -6.00
CA LEU A 24 -1.81 3.96 -5.63
C LEU A 24 -1.95 3.79 -4.12
N ALA A 25 -2.54 2.68 -3.72
CA ALA A 25 -2.66 2.28 -2.32
C ALA A 25 -3.41 3.29 -1.45
N GLU A 26 -4.42 3.95 -2.00
CA GLU A 26 -5.28 4.83 -1.22
C GLU A 26 -6.19 4.03 -0.31
N LEU A 27 -6.03 4.21 1.01
CA LEU A 27 -6.86 3.55 2.01
C LEU A 27 -8.18 4.32 2.17
N VAL A 28 -9.31 3.63 2.02
CA VAL A 28 -10.61 4.29 1.97
C VAL A 28 -11.53 3.99 3.15
N CYS A 29 -11.39 2.81 3.78
CA CYS A 29 -12.28 2.38 4.86
C CYS A 29 -11.63 2.50 6.24
N SER A 30 -10.35 2.13 6.34
CA SER A 30 -9.64 2.09 7.60
C SER A 30 -8.18 2.47 7.36
N ASN A 31 -7.54 3.00 8.39
CA ASN A 31 -6.11 3.31 8.37
C ASN A 31 -5.31 2.37 9.27
N THR A 32 -5.87 1.21 9.65
CA THR A 32 -5.18 0.25 10.48
C THR A 32 -4.96 -1.08 9.76
N PHE A 33 -3.76 -1.64 9.94
CA PHE A 33 -3.39 -2.97 9.46
C PHE A 33 -3.50 -4.01 10.59
N LYS A 34 -4.19 -3.69 11.67
CA LYS A 34 -4.41 -4.55 12.82
C LYS A 34 -3.16 -4.71 13.67
N SER A 35 -3.13 -5.74 14.50
CA SER A 35 -2.10 -5.91 15.53
C SER A 35 -0.69 -6.13 14.95
N THR A 36 0.31 -5.67 15.71
CA THR A 36 1.72 -5.94 15.46
C THR A 36 2.30 -6.99 16.41
N GLU A 37 1.50 -7.51 17.34
CA GLU A 37 1.98 -8.50 18.31
C GLU A 37 2.10 -9.88 17.69
N VAL A 38 3.31 -10.46 17.75
CA VAL A 38 3.61 -11.76 17.12
C VAL A 38 2.90 -12.94 17.81
N THR A 39 2.30 -12.69 18.97
CA THR A 39 1.52 -13.71 19.69
C THR A 39 0.13 -13.92 19.09
N ASN A 40 -0.27 -13.13 18.12
CA ASN A 40 -1.53 -13.34 17.40
C ASN A 40 -1.29 -13.41 15.89
N ALA A 41 -2.30 -13.91 15.16
CA ALA A 41 -2.16 -14.19 13.72
C ALA A 41 -1.85 -12.93 12.89
N HIS A 42 -2.47 -11.80 13.21
CA HIS A 42 -2.25 -10.56 12.46
C HIS A 42 -0.82 -10.06 12.59
N GLY A 43 -0.26 -10.10 13.81
CA GLY A 43 1.12 -9.65 14.04
C GLY A 43 2.14 -10.62 13.48
N LEU A 44 1.91 -11.92 13.62
CA LEU A 44 2.81 -12.94 13.08
C LEU A 44 2.88 -12.85 11.55
N LEU A 45 1.75 -12.71 10.87
CA LEU A 45 1.73 -12.56 9.43
C LEU A 45 2.53 -11.35 8.97
N LYS A 46 2.39 -10.21 9.67
CA LYS A 46 3.16 -9.00 9.32
C LYS A 46 4.65 -9.21 9.51
N ALA A 47 5.06 -9.89 10.57
CA ALA A 47 6.48 -10.20 10.79
C ALA A 47 7.04 -11.03 9.64
N GLU A 48 6.30 -12.03 9.18
CA GLU A 48 6.70 -12.83 8.03
C GLU A 48 6.77 -12.02 6.74
N MET A 49 5.79 -11.15 6.50
CA MET A 49 5.79 -10.28 5.33
C MET A 49 6.96 -9.31 5.33
N ARG A 50 7.35 -8.80 6.51
CA ARG A 50 8.55 -7.95 6.62
C ARG A 50 9.81 -8.68 6.22
N LEU A 51 9.94 -9.94 6.62
CA LEU A 51 11.10 -10.77 6.22
C LEU A 51 11.14 -10.98 4.71
N LEU A 52 10.00 -10.99 4.05
CA LEU A 52 9.91 -11.11 2.59
C LEU A 52 10.11 -9.77 1.86
N GLY A 53 10.31 -8.68 2.59
CA GLY A 53 10.54 -7.36 2.00
C GLY A 53 9.29 -6.70 1.43
N SER A 54 8.13 -6.89 2.07
CA SER A 54 6.86 -6.30 1.62
C SER A 54 6.93 -4.79 1.51
N VAL A 55 6.64 -4.25 0.34
CA VAL A 55 6.54 -2.79 0.12
C VAL A 55 5.40 -2.19 0.93
N VAL A 56 4.30 -2.91 1.06
CA VAL A 56 3.16 -2.46 1.86
C VAL A 56 3.55 -2.28 3.32
N LEU A 57 4.27 -3.24 3.89
CA LEU A 57 4.73 -3.14 5.28
C LEU A 57 5.79 -2.05 5.46
N GLN A 58 6.68 -1.86 4.49
CA GLN A 58 7.65 -0.75 4.51
C GLN A 58 6.93 0.60 4.54
N GLY A 59 5.90 0.75 3.70
CA GLY A 59 5.09 1.97 3.66
C GLY A 59 4.32 2.19 4.96
N ALA A 60 3.74 1.14 5.52
CA ALA A 60 3.03 1.22 6.79
C ALA A 60 3.95 1.63 7.94
N ASP A 61 5.15 1.07 8.00
CA ASP A 61 6.13 1.43 9.03
C ASP A 61 6.58 2.90 8.88
N ALA A 62 6.76 3.37 7.64
CA ALA A 62 7.17 4.74 7.37
C ALA A 62 6.07 5.76 7.70
N ALA A 63 4.81 5.38 7.56
CA ALA A 63 3.67 6.26 7.78
C ALA A 63 2.98 6.03 9.14
N ARG A 64 3.58 5.24 10.02
CA ARG A 64 2.98 4.80 11.27
C ARG A 64 2.65 5.97 12.20
N VAL A 65 1.45 5.90 12.80
CA VAL A 65 1.02 6.82 13.85
C VAL A 65 0.74 6.03 15.13
N ALA A 66 0.70 6.73 16.28
CA ALA A 66 0.51 6.08 17.57
C ALA A 66 -0.90 5.49 17.68
N ALA A 67 -0.99 4.19 17.96
CA ALA A 67 -2.26 3.47 18.09
C ALA A 67 -2.10 2.18 18.92
N GLY A 68 -1.31 2.23 19.98
CA GLY A 68 -1.05 1.07 20.83
C GLY A 68 -0.36 -0.05 20.06
N SER A 69 -0.88 -1.27 20.13
CA SER A 69 -0.33 -2.43 19.45
C SER A 69 -0.82 -2.59 18.02
N ALA A 70 -1.72 -1.72 17.55
CA ALA A 70 -2.19 -1.76 16.17
C ALA A 70 -1.26 -0.97 15.25
N LEU A 71 -1.10 -1.45 14.03
CA LEU A 71 -0.35 -0.74 12.99
C LEU A 71 -1.29 0.21 12.27
N ALA A 72 -1.43 1.42 12.81
CA ALA A 72 -2.20 2.49 12.19
C ALA A 72 -1.27 3.43 11.45
N VAL A 73 -1.76 3.99 10.35
CA VAL A 73 -0.94 4.82 9.46
C VAL A 73 -1.66 6.12 9.09
N ASP A 74 -0.87 7.15 8.75
CA ASP A 74 -1.36 8.30 8.03
C ASP A 74 -1.66 7.86 6.59
N ARG A 75 -2.92 8.02 6.15
CA ARG A 75 -3.35 7.51 4.84
C ARG A 75 -2.60 8.14 3.68
N ASP A 76 -2.41 9.45 3.72
CA ASP A 76 -1.72 10.15 2.63
C ASP A 76 -0.24 9.80 2.58
N ALA A 77 0.43 9.77 3.73
CA ALA A 77 1.84 9.40 3.81
C ALA A 77 2.06 7.97 3.33
N PHE A 78 1.18 7.05 3.71
CA PHE A 78 1.24 5.66 3.26
C PHE A 78 1.08 5.56 1.74
N SER A 79 0.04 6.19 1.21
CA SER A 79 -0.24 6.17 -0.22
C SER A 79 0.90 6.79 -1.03
N GLU A 80 1.42 7.93 -0.59
CA GLU A 80 2.56 8.57 -1.24
C GLU A 80 3.80 7.67 -1.25
N TYR A 81 4.09 7.02 -0.13
CA TYR A 81 5.24 6.12 -0.04
C TYR A 81 5.13 4.96 -1.02
N VAL A 82 3.99 4.27 -1.01
CA VAL A 82 3.79 3.12 -1.90
C VAL A 82 3.78 3.54 -3.37
N HIS A 83 3.08 4.63 -3.67
CA HIS A 83 3.01 5.16 -5.03
C HIS A 83 4.40 5.46 -5.58
N GLU A 84 5.20 6.18 -4.80
CA GLU A 84 6.58 6.53 -5.20
C GLU A 84 7.45 5.29 -5.40
N ARG A 85 7.39 4.34 -4.47
CA ARG A 85 8.21 3.12 -4.55
C ARG A 85 7.84 2.26 -5.75
N VAL A 86 6.56 2.16 -6.08
CA VAL A 86 6.08 1.34 -7.18
C VAL A 86 6.34 2.04 -8.53
N THR A 87 5.96 3.31 -8.65
CA THR A 87 6.05 4.01 -9.95
C THR A 87 7.47 4.39 -10.33
N SER A 88 8.38 4.53 -9.37
CA SER A 88 9.78 4.84 -9.65
C SER A 88 10.61 3.60 -9.97
N HIS A 89 10.07 2.41 -9.77
CA HIS A 89 10.82 1.18 -10.02
C HIS A 89 11.01 0.98 -11.53
N PRO A 90 12.25 0.71 -12.00
CA PRO A 90 12.54 0.67 -13.44
C PRO A 90 11.85 -0.48 -14.19
N LEU A 91 11.43 -1.52 -13.49
CA LEU A 91 10.73 -2.66 -14.10
C LEU A 91 9.21 -2.54 -14.06
N VAL A 92 8.67 -1.45 -13.50
CA VAL A 92 7.23 -1.21 -13.41
C VAL A 92 6.82 -0.13 -14.41
N MET A 93 5.87 -0.48 -15.27
CA MET A 93 5.20 0.48 -16.15
C MET A 93 3.80 0.75 -15.59
N HIS A 94 3.52 2.01 -15.28
CA HIS A 94 2.24 2.42 -14.72
C HIS A 94 1.33 2.93 -15.83
N ALA A 95 0.21 2.24 -16.07
CA ALA A 95 -0.77 2.60 -17.08
C ALA A 95 -2.07 3.04 -16.39
N SER A 96 -2.29 4.36 -16.27
CA SER A 96 -3.42 4.93 -15.53
C SER A 96 -4.70 5.03 -16.34
N SER A 97 -4.67 4.65 -17.61
CA SER A 97 -5.83 4.80 -18.50
C SER A 97 -6.54 3.47 -18.81
N CYS A 98 -6.14 2.38 -18.15
CA CYS A 98 -6.72 1.08 -18.46
C CYS A 98 -7.98 0.80 -17.68
N ASP A 99 -9.01 0.41 -18.40
CA ASP A 99 -10.24 -0.13 -17.87
C ASP A 99 -10.25 -1.62 -18.20
N LEU A 100 -9.94 -2.45 -17.20
CA LEU A 100 -9.90 -3.89 -17.38
C LEU A 100 -11.31 -4.44 -17.41
N GLN A 101 -11.68 -4.97 -18.55
CA GLN A 101 -12.99 -5.57 -18.77
C GLN A 101 -12.99 -7.03 -18.38
#